data_6045007f7cf58a74c163d91cd121f974
#
_entry.id   6045007f7cf58a74c163d91cd121f974
#
_cell.length_a   1.000
_cell.length_b   1.000
_cell.length_c   1.000
_cell.angle_alpha   90.00
_cell.angle_beta   90.00
_cell.angle_gamma   90.00
#
_symmetry.space_group_name_H-M   'P 1'
#
loop_
_entity.id
_entity.type
_entity.pdbx_description
1 polymer ?
#
loop_
_entity_poly.entity_id
_entity_poly.type
_entity_poly.pdbx_seq_one_letter_code
_entity_poly.pdbx_strand_id
1 'polypeptide(L)'
;MNKKVIIGVVAVLIIAVVAVLGYSFLSNDNESDNVNNATNNSNNNSITDENVTDDNIGSGTGKTLIVYYSATGNTEGVAERLAESLNAETFEIVPSDPYTDEDLDWTDDNSRVSREHEDESLRNVELENTTVPNWDTYDTVLIGYPIWWGIAAWPVNSFVEANDFTGKTVIPFCTSSSSGLGQSGDLLADAAGTGNWQEGHRFSSNPSDDEITDFVNSIS
;
A
#
# COMPACT_ATOMS: atom_id res chain seq x y z
N MET A 1 -42.13 -10.30 0.41
CA MET A 1 -41.05 -10.13 1.41
C MET A 1 -40.20 -8.97 0.94
N ASN A 2 -40.04 -7.91 1.70
CA ASN A 2 -39.39 -6.68 1.24
C ASN A 2 -37.87 -6.88 1.09
N LYS A 3 -37.29 -6.37 -0.02
CA LYS A 3 -35.83 -6.47 -0.32
C LYS A 3 -34.93 -6.04 0.87
N LYS A 4 -35.37 -5.08 1.67
CA LYS A 4 -34.65 -4.64 2.88
C LYS A 4 -34.52 -5.69 3.99
N VAL A 5 -35.45 -6.65 4.07
CA VAL A 5 -35.43 -7.76 5.04
C VAL A 5 -34.46 -8.86 4.60
N ILE A 6 -34.31 -9.06 3.30
CA ILE A 6 -33.38 -10.06 2.74
C ILE A 6 -31.94 -9.65 2.95
N ILE A 7 -31.59 -8.35 2.78
CA ILE A 7 -30.24 -7.83 3.00
C ILE A 7 -29.82 -7.95 4.47
N GLY A 8 -30.75 -7.69 5.41
CA GLY A 8 -30.47 -7.82 6.84
C GLY A 8 -30.18 -9.27 7.28
N VAL A 9 -30.85 -10.26 6.67
CA VAL A 9 -30.66 -11.68 7.00
C VAL A 9 -29.35 -12.24 6.44
N VAL A 10 -28.92 -11.78 5.27
CA VAL A 10 -27.64 -12.19 4.67
C VAL A 10 -26.45 -11.62 5.45
N ALA A 11 -26.55 -10.37 5.93
CA ALA A 11 -25.49 -9.75 6.73
C ALA A 11 -25.26 -10.47 8.07
N VAL A 12 -26.33 -10.94 8.74
CA VAL A 12 -26.23 -11.67 10.01
C VAL A 12 -25.63 -13.07 9.82
N LEU A 13 -25.88 -13.72 8.69
CA LEU A 13 -25.31 -15.05 8.39
C LEU A 13 -23.80 -15.01 8.08
N ILE A 14 -23.30 -13.93 7.47
CA ILE A 14 -21.87 -13.77 7.19
C ILE A 14 -21.07 -13.55 8.48
N ILE A 15 -21.61 -12.82 9.45
CA ILE A 15 -20.96 -12.59 10.75
C ILE A 15 -20.86 -13.90 11.57
N ALA A 16 -21.81 -14.81 11.46
CA ALA A 16 -21.80 -16.07 12.18
C ALA A 16 -20.77 -17.09 11.64
N VAL A 17 -20.46 -17.06 10.34
CA VAL A 17 -19.48 -17.97 9.72
C VAL A 17 -18.03 -17.58 10.05
N VAL A 18 -17.74 -16.29 10.18
CA VAL A 18 -16.39 -15.81 10.54
C VAL A 18 -16.03 -16.13 11.99
N ALA A 19 -17.00 -16.18 12.91
CA ALA A 19 -16.77 -16.50 14.32
C ALA A 19 -16.42 -17.99 14.57
N VAL A 20 -16.82 -18.92 13.71
CA VAL A 20 -16.56 -20.36 13.88
C VAL A 20 -15.20 -20.80 13.33
N LEU A 21 -14.62 -20.07 12.36
CA LEU A 21 -13.32 -20.40 11.79
C LEU A 21 -12.13 -19.82 12.57
N GLY A 22 -12.35 -18.85 13.45
CA GLY A 22 -11.31 -18.22 14.27
C GLY A 22 -10.90 -18.99 15.53
N TYR A 23 -11.59 -20.05 15.94
CA TYR A 23 -11.39 -20.74 17.22
C TYR A 23 -10.49 -21.99 17.15
N SER A 24 -9.98 -22.35 15.98
CA SER A 24 -9.26 -23.62 15.80
C SER A 24 -7.73 -23.48 15.68
N PHE A 25 -7.14 -22.28 15.90
CA PHE A 25 -5.71 -22.05 15.64
C PHE A 25 -4.84 -21.73 16.86
N LEU A 26 -5.35 -21.96 18.08
CA LEU A 26 -4.60 -21.74 19.33
C LEU A 26 -4.55 -23.01 20.16
N SER A 27 -3.68 -23.93 19.84
CA SER A 27 -3.11 -24.93 20.75
C SER A 27 -2.10 -25.81 20.03
N ASN A 28 -0.82 -25.48 20.10
CA ASN A 28 0.22 -26.49 20.18
C ASN A 28 1.52 -25.89 20.76
N ASP A 29 1.65 -26.01 22.06
CA ASP A 29 2.91 -25.94 22.76
C ASP A 29 3.66 -27.27 22.56
N ASN A 30 4.98 -27.22 22.28
CA ASN A 30 5.89 -28.22 22.80
C ASN A 30 7.33 -27.69 22.88
N GLU A 31 7.81 -27.70 24.11
CA GLU A 31 9.19 -27.60 24.57
C GLU A 31 10.08 -28.72 23.99
N SER A 32 11.37 -28.44 23.82
CA SER A 32 12.49 -29.20 24.45
C SER A 32 13.85 -28.66 24.01
N ASP A 33 14.57 -28.07 24.94
CA ASP A 33 15.87 -28.44 25.54
C ASP A 33 17.10 -28.71 24.63
N ASN A 34 18.05 -27.75 24.79
CA ASN A 34 19.39 -27.96 25.38
C ASN A 34 20.44 -28.77 24.60
N VAL A 35 21.61 -28.21 24.36
CA VAL A 35 22.91 -28.50 25.00
C VAL A 35 24.09 -27.83 24.25
N ASN A 36 24.90 -27.14 25.04
CA ASN A 36 26.22 -26.58 24.82
C ASN A 36 27.20 -27.44 24.00
N ASN A 37 28.08 -26.83 23.22
CA ASN A 37 29.51 -26.94 23.57
C ASN A 37 30.39 -25.90 22.89
N ALA A 38 31.24 -25.29 23.67
CA ALA A 38 32.33 -24.43 23.30
C ALA A 38 33.56 -25.26 22.89
N THR A 39 34.41 -24.75 21.99
CA THR A 39 35.86 -24.70 22.24
C THR A 39 36.61 -24.03 21.07
N ASN A 40 37.36 -23.03 21.44
CA ASN A 40 38.53 -22.37 20.86
C ASN A 40 39.32 -23.11 19.75
N ASN A 41 39.87 -22.40 18.78
CA ASN A 41 41.28 -22.02 18.86
C ASN A 41 41.75 -21.11 17.70
N SER A 42 42.70 -20.29 18.03
CA SER A 42 43.52 -19.31 17.34
C SER A 42 44.29 -19.77 16.09
N ASN A 43 44.59 -18.81 15.29
CA ASN A 43 45.88 -18.35 14.76
C ASN A 43 46.14 -18.39 13.25
N ASN A 44 46.40 -17.17 12.82
CA ASN A 44 47.54 -16.68 12.00
C ASN A 44 47.57 -16.84 10.47
N ASN A 45 47.47 -15.64 9.90
CA ASN A 45 48.44 -15.03 8.99
C ASN A 45 48.78 -15.69 7.67
N SER A 46 48.40 -15.08 6.58
CA SER A 46 49.31 -14.52 5.58
C SER A 46 48.55 -13.85 4.42
N ILE A 47 49.05 -12.67 4.10
CA ILE A 47 48.76 -11.79 2.99
C ILE A 47 49.14 -12.48 1.67
N THR A 48 48.29 -12.45 0.68
CA THR A 48 48.64 -12.25 -0.73
C THR A 48 47.48 -11.60 -1.46
N ASP A 49 47.78 -10.52 -2.16
CA ASP A 49 46.99 -9.78 -3.11
C ASP A 49 46.40 -10.66 -4.20
N GLU A 50 45.28 -10.26 -4.64
CA GLU A 50 44.78 -10.05 -6.00
C GLU A 50 43.35 -10.54 -6.22
N ASN A 51 42.64 -9.60 -6.76
CA ASN A 51 41.43 -9.67 -7.53
C ASN A 51 40.12 -9.45 -6.76
N VAL A 52 39.90 -8.15 -6.51
CA VAL A 52 38.56 -7.61 -6.27
C VAL A 52 37.77 -7.70 -7.58
N THR A 53 37.06 -8.78 -7.78
CA THR A 53 35.85 -8.68 -8.61
C THR A 53 34.81 -7.95 -7.78
N ASP A 54 34.63 -6.71 -8.13
CA ASP A 54 33.59 -5.83 -7.63
C ASP A 54 32.23 -6.38 -8.08
N ASP A 55 31.73 -7.41 -7.39
CA ASP A 55 30.33 -7.76 -7.39
C ASP A 55 29.63 -6.75 -6.48
N ASN A 56 29.57 -5.52 -6.96
CA ASN A 56 28.67 -4.49 -6.48
C ASN A 56 27.25 -4.96 -6.81
N ILE A 57 26.73 -5.85 -5.97
CA ILE A 57 25.29 -6.09 -5.88
C ILE A 57 24.73 -4.76 -5.43
N GLY A 58 24.14 -4.05 -6.39
CA GLY A 58 23.64 -2.71 -6.25
C GLY A 58 22.77 -2.56 -5.00
N SER A 59 23.35 -1.95 -3.99
CA SER A 59 22.61 -1.17 -3.04
C SER A 59 22.00 -0.05 -3.85
N GLY A 60 20.72 -0.16 -4.16
CA GLY A 60 19.99 0.86 -4.90
C GLY A 60 20.19 2.20 -4.19
N THR A 61 20.97 3.07 -4.81
CA THR A 61 21.08 4.48 -4.41
C THR A 61 19.91 5.27 -5.00
N GLY A 62 18.83 4.56 -5.33
CA GLY A 62 17.69 5.11 -5.99
C GLY A 62 16.87 6.00 -5.09
N LYS A 63 16.35 7.04 -5.69
CA LYS A 63 15.44 7.95 -4.99
C LYS A 63 14.09 7.28 -4.76
N THR A 64 13.48 7.62 -3.63
CA THR A 64 12.09 7.27 -3.33
C THR A 64 11.17 8.42 -3.72
N LEU A 65 10.04 8.09 -4.32
CA LEU A 65 8.92 9.00 -4.58
C LEU A 65 7.69 8.51 -3.82
N ILE A 66 6.91 9.43 -3.28
CA ILE A 66 5.60 9.13 -2.72
C ILE A 66 4.53 9.76 -3.59
N VAL A 67 3.80 8.91 -4.29
CA VAL A 67 2.62 9.28 -5.08
C VAL A 67 1.39 9.06 -4.23
N TYR A 68 0.46 10.00 -4.18
CA TYR A 68 -0.76 9.80 -3.41
C TYR A 68 -1.98 10.52 -3.99
N TYR A 69 -3.14 9.94 -3.72
CA TYR A 69 -4.44 10.60 -3.85
C TYR A 69 -5.05 10.78 -2.46
N SER A 70 -5.57 11.97 -2.18
CA SER A 70 -6.24 12.24 -0.92
C SER A 70 -7.53 13.04 -1.13
N ALA A 71 -8.68 12.43 -0.81
CA ALA A 71 -9.98 13.09 -0.95
C ALA A 71 -10.31 14.03 0.20
N THR A 72 -9.79 13.74 1.41
CA THR A 72 -10.15 14.44 2.66
C THR A 72 -8.93 14.81 3.53
N GLY A 73 -7.72 14.84 2.96
CA GLY A 73 -6.47 15.16 3.66
C GLY A 73 -5.85 14.00 4.47
N ASN A 74 -6.57 12.89 4.70
CA ASN A 74 -6.05 11.81 5.54
C ASN A 74 -4.86 11.08 4.92
N THR A 75 -4.93 10.73 3.63
CA THR A 75 -3.82 10.07 2.92
C THR A 75 -2.66 11.02 2.73
N GLU A 76 -2.94 12.29 2.43
CA GLU A 76 -1.96 13.36 2.33
C GLU A 76 -1.14 13.47 3.62
N GLY A 77 -1.79 13.58 4.78
CA GLY A 77 -1.08 13.67 6.06
C GLY A 77 -0.18 12.47 6.36
N VAL A 78 -0.55 11.27 5.90
CA VAL A 78 0.34 10.07 5.99
C VAL A 78 1.49 10.19 4.99
N ALA A 79 1.21 10.59 3.74
CA ALA A 79 2.21 10.75 2.69
C ALA A 79 3.30 11.76 3.07
N GLU A 80 2.91 12.91 3.65
CA GLU A 80 3.84 13.93 4.14
C GLU A 80 4.78 13.40 5.22
N ARG A 81 4.26 12.64 6.20
CA ARG A 81 5.07 12.05 7.28
C ARG A 81 6.02 10.98 6.77
N LEU A 82 5.60 10.16 5.81
CA LEU A 82 6.46 9.21 5.11
C LEU A 82 7.55 9.93 4.30
N ALA A 83 7.19 11.02 3.61
CA ALA A 83 8.13 11.83 2.84
C ALA A 83 9.21 12.45 3.73
N GLU A 84 8.83 13.00 4.89
CA GLU A 84 9.77 13.52 5.87
C GLU A 84 10.71 12.42 6.39
N SER A 85 10.17 11.25 6.77
CA SER A 85 10.94 10.14 7.33
C SER A 85 11.91 9.51 6.32
N LEU A 86 11.53 9.45 5.03
CA LEU A 86 12.33 8.88 3.94
C LEU A 86 13.18 9.91 3.21
N ASN A 87 13.06 11.20 3.53
CA ASN A 87 13.61 12.32 2.76
C ASN A 87 13.25 12.21 1.27
N ALA A 88 11.99 11.88 0.98
CA ALA A 88 11.46 11.61 -0.34
C ALA A 88 10.67 12.81 -0.89
N GLU A 89 10.60 12.89 -2.22
CA GLU A 89 9.72 13.82 -2.93
C GLU A 89 8.28 13.27 -2.95
N THR A 90 7.29 14.15 -3.09
CA THR A 90 5.88 13.77 -3.20
C THR A 90 5.30 14.17 -4.55
N PHE A 91 4.30 13.41 -5.02
CA PHE A 91 3.49 13.74 -6.18
C PHE A 91 2.01 13.47 -5.84
N GLU A 92 1.20 14.51 -5.86
CA GLU A 92 -0.23 14.39 -5.64
C GLU A 92 -0.96 14.05 -6.94
N ILE A 93 -1.83 13.06 -6.88
CA ILE A 93 -2.77 12.73 -7.95
C ILE A 93 -3.98 13.65 -7.82
N VAL A 94 -4.16 14.54 -8.78
CA VAL A 94 -5.24 15.53 -8.78
C VAL A 94 -6.22 15.23 -9.91
N PRO A 95 -7.49 14.89 -9.61
CA PRO A 95 -8.54 14.81 -10.62
C PRO A 95 -8.77 16.16 -11.30
N SER A 96 -8.94 16.16 -12.63
CA SER A 96 -9.31 17.39 -13.40
C SER A 96 -10.64 18.00 -12.94
N ASP A 97 -11.51 17.16 -12.38
CA ASP A 97 -12.74 17.54 -11.68
C ASP A 97 -12.68 16.98 -10.26
N PRO A 98 -12.18 17.76 -9.28
CA PRO A 98 -12.02 17.30 -7.92
C PRO A 98 -13.35 16.91 -7.26
N TYR A 99 -13.32 15.91 -6.39
CA TYR A 99 -14.49 15.49 -5.62
C TYR A 99 -14.83 16.52 -4.55
N THR A 100 -16.06 16.97 -4.55
CA THR A 100 -16.63 17.81 -3.46
C THR A 100 -17.11 16.93 -2.30
N ASP A 101 -17.46 17.55 -1.17
CA ASP A 101 -18.04 16.83 -0.03
C ASP A 101 -19.35 16.11 -0.42
N GLU A 102 -20.16 16.74 -1.30
CA GLU A 102 -21.39 16.15 -1.84
C GLU A 102 -21.09 14.96 -2.77
N ASP A 103 -20.02 15.05 -3.56
CA ASP A 103 -19.58 13.94 -4.42
C ASP A 103 -19.11 12.74 -3.62
N LEU A 104 -18.57 12.96 -2.43
CA LEU A 104 -18.04 11.93 -1.53
C LEU A 104 -19.08 11.36 -0.57
N ASP A 105 -20.32 11.84 -0.57
CA ASP A 105 -21.39 11.30 0.27
C ASP A 105 -21.83 9.90 -0.20
N TRP A 106 -21.11 8.89 0.25
CA TRP A 106 -21.37 7.48 -0.05
C TRP A 106 -22.73 6.97 0.51
N THR A 107 -23.44 7.79 1.31
CA THR A 107 -24.79 7.48 1.81
C THR A 107 -25.91 7.96 0.89
N ASP A 108 -25.60 8.84 -0.07
CA ASP A 108 -26.49 9.27 -1.14
C ASP A 108 -26.22 8.44 -2.40
N ASP A 109 -27.19 7.61 -2.82
CA ASP A 109 -27.11 6.80 -4.04
C ASP A 109 -26.90 7.65 -5.32
N ASN A 110 -27.19 8.97 -5.27
CA ASN A 110 -27.00 9.88 -6.40
C ASN A 110 -25.68 10.64 -6.36
N SER A 111 -24.89 10.52 -5.30
CA SER A 111 -23.57 11.16 -5.25
C SER A 111 -22.67 10.63 -6.37
N ARG A 112 -21.63 11.39 -6.73
CA ARG A 112 -20.70 10.98 -7.78
C ARG A 112 -20.03 9.66 -7.43
N VAL A 113 -19.49 9.53 -6.24
CA VAL A 113 -18.76 8.34 -5.80
C VAL A 113 -19.66 7.10 -5.72
N SER A 114 -20.95 7.24 -5.35
CA SER A 114 -21.91 6.13 -5.33
C SER A 114 -22.27 5.66 -6.74
N ARG A 115 -22.46 6.58 -7.70
CA ARG A 115 -22.70 6.25 -9.10
C ARG A 115 -21.49 5.58 -9.75
N GLU A 116 -20.28 6.06 -9.48
CA GLU A 116 -19.02 5.46 -9.94
C GLU A 116 -18.80 4.07 -9.31
N HIS A 117 -19.28 3.84 -8.09
CA HIS A 117 -19.27 2.52 -7.49
C HIS A 117 -20.21 1.54 -8.21
N GLU A 118 -21.41 1.98 -8.56
CA GLU A 118 -22.45 1.18 -9.23
C GLU A 118 -22.10 0.88 -10.69
N ASP A 119 -21.47 1.83 -11.38
CA ASP A 119 -21.09 1.75 -12.80
C ASP A 119 -19.58 1.95 -12.97
N GLU A 120 -18.86 0.84 -13.15
CA GLU A 120 -17.40 0.84 -13.29
C GLU A 120 -16.91 1.65 -14.50
N SER A 121 -17.75 1.82 -15.53
CA SER A 121 -17.39 2.63 -16.72
C SER A 121 -17.20 4.12 -16.39
N LEU A 122 -17.70 4.58 -15.24
CA LEU A 122 -17.56 5.94 -14.75
C LEU A 122 -16.28 6.15 -13.93
N ARG A 123 -15.53 5.08 -13.58
CA ARG A 123 -14.32 5.15 -12.75
C ARG A 123 -13.07 5.61 -13.49
N ASN A 124 -13.16 5.87 -14.79
CA ASN A 124 -12.06 6.43 -15.56
C ASN A 124 -11.96 7.93 -15.30
N VAL A 125 -11.28 8.27 -14.18
CA VAL A 125 -11.14 9.64 -13.71
C VAL A 125 -10.03 10.36 -14.47
N GLU A 126 -10.36 11.46 -15.17
CA GLU A 126 -9.36 12.32 -15.81
C GLU A 126 -8.53 13.04 -14.75
N LEU A 127 -7.20 13.07 -14.93
CA LEU A 127 -6.26 13.71 -14.03
C LEU A 127 -5.70 15.00 -14.64
N GLU A 128 -5.42 16.00 -13.81
CA GLU A 128 -4.76 17.23 -14.27
C GLU A 128 -3.39 16.95 -14.86
N ASN A 129 -2.65 16.03 -14.25
CA ASN A 129 -1.33 15.61 -14.72
C ASN A 129 -1.05 14.17 -14.28
N THR A 130 -0.57 13.35 -15.23
CA THR A 130 -0.07 11.99 -14.95
C THR A 130 1.44 11.89 -15.03
N THR A 131 2.12 12.95 -15.50
CA THR A 131 3.57 12.95 -15.74
C THR A 131 4.32 13.42 -14.50
N VAL A 132 5.09 12.52 -13.90
CA VAL A 132 5.98 12.86 -12.79
C VAL A 132 7.31 13.38 -13.34
N PRO A 133 7.78 14.58 -12.93
CA PRO A 133 9.10 15.05 -13.32
C PRO A 133 10.21 14.09 -12.87
N ASN A 134 11.17 13.85 -13.74
CA ASN A 134 12.34 12.98 -13.45
C ASN A 134 11.95 11.54 -13.06
N TRP A 135 10.85 11.00 -13.58
CA TRP A 135 10.33 9.67 -13.26
C TRP A 135 11.40 8.57 -13.26
N ASP A 136 12.31 8.60 -14.22
CA ASP A 136 13.38 7.60 -14.39
C ASP A 136 14.43 7.61 -13.26
N THR A 137 14.44 8.66 -12.42
CA THR A 137 15.41 8.76 -11.32
C THR A 137 14.92 8.10 -10.02
N TYR A 138 13.66 7.64 -9.99
CA TYR A 138 13.09 6.98 -8.82
C TYR A 138 13.12 5.46 -9.01
N ASP A 139 13.74 4.74 -8.07
CA ASP A 139 13.79 3.28 -8.06
C ASP A 139 12.68 2.69 -7.16
N THR A 140 12.22 3.46 -6.17
CA THR A 140 11.15 3.08 -5.27
C THR A 140 10.01 4.09 -5.34
N VAL A 141 8.78 3.59 -5.50
CA VAL A 141 7.56 4.41 -5.53
C VAL A 141 6.58 3.89 -4.49
N LEU A 142 6.27 4.70 -3.48
CA LEU A 142 5.16 4.44 -2.59
C LEU A 142 3.89 5.02 -3.21
N ILE A 143 2.79 4.24 -3.21
CA ILE A 143 1.51 4.70 -3.77
C ILE A 143 0.46 4.70 -2.67
N GLY A 144 -0.03 5.89 -2.29
CA GLY A 144 -0.99 6.14 -1.22
C GLY A 144 -2.40 6.45 -1.69
N TYR A 145 -3.41 5.87 -1.03
CA TYR A 145 -4.81 6.07 -1.40
C TYR A 145 -5.77 5.78 -0.24
N PRO A 146 -6.95 6.41 -0.22
CA PRO A 146 -8.03 5.97 0.63
C PRO A 146 -8.71 4.71 0.05
N ILE A 147 -9.25 3.85 0.93
CA ILE A 147 -10.04 2.69 0.50
C ILE A 147 -11.48 3.13 0.24
N TRP A 148 -11.94 2.91 -0.99
CA TRP A 148 -13.33 3.08 -1.41
C TRP A 148 -13.94 1.71 -1.75
N TRP A 149 -14.98 1.29 -1.04
CA TRP A 149 -15.64 -0.04 -1.21
C TRP A 149 -14.66 -1.22 -1.31
N GLY A 150 -13.56 -1.19 -0.52
CA GLY A 150 -12.60 -2.30 -0.41
C GLY A 150 -11.48 -2.30 -1.45
N ILE A 151 -11.44 -1.30 -2.35
CA ILE A 151 -10.38 -1.13 -3.36
C ILE A 151 -9.78 0.29 -3.27
N ALA A 152 -8.75 0.57 -4.06
CA ALA A 152 -8.17 1.89 -4.15
C ALA A 152 -9.18 2.90 -4.74
N ALA A 153 -9.14 4.16 -4.27
CA ALA A 153 -9.91 5.24 -4.85
C ALA A 153 -9.61 5.38 -6.35
N TRP A 154 -10.64 5.60 -7.16
CA TRP A 154 -10.59 5.53 -8.63
C TRP A 154 -9.49 6.37 -9.30
N PRO A 155 -9.15 7.60 -8.83
CA PRO A 155 -8.09 8.40 -9.44
C PRO A 155 -6.74 7.71 -9.52
N VAL A 156 -6.46 6.78 -8.60
CA VAL A 156 -5.17 6.05 -8.56
C VAL A 156 -5.04 5.08 -9.72
N ASN A 157 -6.14 4.45 -10.17
CA ASN A 157 -6.13 3.57 -11.34
C ASN A 157 -5.67 4.33 -12.59
N SER A 158 -6.23 5.51 -12.83
CA SER A 158 -5.85 6.35 -13.97
C SER A 158 -4.38 6.74 -13.97
N PHE A 159 -3.80 6.94 -12.78
CA PHE A 159 -2.38 7.24 -12.64
C PHE A 159 -1.50 6.03 -12.96
N VAL A 160 -1.81 4.85 -12.38
CA VAL A 160 -0.97 3.66 -12.59
C VAL A 160 -1.05 3.14 -14.02
N GLU A 161 -2.21 3.25 -14.69
CA GLU A 161 -2.39 2.90 -16.09
C GLU A 161 -1.61 3.83 -17.03
N ALA A 162 -1.37 5.08 -16.64
CA ALA A 162 -0.67 6.08 -17.45
C ALA A 162 0.86 6.04 -17.32
N ASN A 163 1.41 5.27 -16.36
CA ASN A 163 2.84 5.27 -16.04
C ASN A 163 3.48 3.88 -16.19
N ASP A 164 4.71 3.84 -16.66
CA ASP A 164 5.52 2.62 -16.73
C ASP A 164 6.37 2.46 -15.46
N PHE A 165 6.11 1.40 -14.70
CA PHE A 165 6.83 1.06 -13.48
C PHE A 165 7.96 0.05 -13.70
N THR A 166 8.33 -0.25 -14.94
CA THR A 166 9.41 -1.19 -15.24
C THR A 166 10.70 -0.82 -14.49
N GLY A 167 11.26 -1.78 -13.75
CA GLY A 167 12.47 -1.59 -12.96
C GLY A 167 12.28 -0.90 -11.60
N LYS A 168 11.05 -0.49 -11.26
CA LYS A 168 10.74 0.16 -9.97
C LYS A 168 10.18 -0.84 -8.97
N THR A 169 10.54 -0.66 -7.71
CA THR A 169 9.86 -1.28 -6.56
C THR A 169 8.66 -0.42 -6.20
N VAL A 170 7.47 -1.01 -6.17
CA VAL A 170 6.23 -0.28 -5.88
C VAL A 170 5.63 -0.80 -4.57
N ILE A 171 5.38 0.10 -3.63
CA ILE A 171 4.88 -0.25 -2.31
C ILE A 171 3.56 0.50 -2.07
N PRO A 172 2.41 -0.19 -2.13
CA PRO A 172 1.13 0.46 -1.86
C PRO A 172 0.94 0.73 -0.37
N PHE A 173 0.33 1.86 -0.03
CA PHE A 173 -0.21 2.10 1.30
C PHE A 173 -1.61 2.70 1.22
N CYS A 174 -2.46 2.36 2.16
CA CYS A 174 -3.79 2.93 2.18
C CYS A 174 -4.14 3.57 3.51
N THR A 175 -5.10 4.49 3.48
CA THR A 175 -5.77 4.98 4.67
C THR A 175 -7.21 4.49 4.71
N SER A 176 -7.63 4.00 5.85
CA SER A 176 -9.01 3.61 6.08
C SER A 176 -9.36 3.64 7.56
N SER A 177 -10.64 3.83 7.88
CA SER A 177 -11.12 3.80 9.27
C SER A 177 -11.15 2.39 9.86
N SER A 178 -11.44 1.37 9.05
CA SER A 178 -11.62 -0.01 9.52
C SER A 178 -11.25 -1.10 8.51
N SER A 179 -11.30 -0.82 7.21
CA SER A 179 -10.95 -1.78 6.17
C SER A 179 -9.44 -1.97 6.11
N GLY A 180 -8.99 -3.21 5.88
CA GLY A 180 -7.59 -3.48 5.53
C GLY A 180 -7.30 -3.06 4.09
N LEU A 181 -6.04 -3.26 3.67
CA LEU A 181 -5.60 -3.06 2.29
C LEU A 181 -6.39 -3.95 1.30
N GLY A 182 -6.78 -5.15 1.73
CA GLY A 182 -7.48 -6.13 0.89
C GLY A 182 -6.67 -6.48 -0.34
N GLN A 183 -7.32 -6.51 -1.50
CA GLN A 183 -6.70 -6.76 -2.81
C GLN A 183 -6.35 -5.47 -3.56
N SER A 184 -6.45 -4.30 -2.90
CA SER A 184 -6.28 -3.02 -3.61
C SER A 184 -4.90 -2.86 -4.24
N GLY A 185 -3.83 -3.35 -3.59
CA GLY A 185 -2.49 -3.35 -4.14
C GLY A 185 -2.34 -4.25 -5.37
N ASP A 186 -2.89 -5.47 -5.30
CA ASP A 186 -2.86 -6.42 -6.42
C ASP A 186 -3.63 -5.89 -7.63
N LEU A 187 -4.81 -5.28 -7.41
CA LEU A 187 -5.60 -4.68 -8.48
C LEU A 187 -4.88 -3.51 -9.15
N LEU A 188 -4.15 -2.69 -8.40
CA LEU A 188 -3.34 -1.62 -8.96
C LEU A 188 -2.14 -2.18 -9.74
N ALA A 189 -1.50 -3.26 -9.25
CA ALA A 189 -0.42 -3.95 -9.95
C ALA A 189 -0.88 -4.52 -11.29
N ASP A 190 -2.07 -5.14 -11.32
CA ASP A 190 -2.69 -5.65 -12.54
C ASP A 190 -3.00 -4.52 -13.53
N ALA A 191 -3.53 -3.39 -13.05
CA ALA A 191 -3.83 -2.22 -13.87
C ALA A 191 -2.56 -1.56 -14.45
N ALA A 192 -1.49 -1.44 -13.65
CA ALA A 192 -0.19 -0.91 -14.09
C ALA A 192 0.51 -1.83 -15.10
N GLY A 193 0.36 -3.15 -14.96
CA GLY A 193 0.96 -4.16 -15.83
C GLY A 193 2.50 -4.24 -15.78
N THR A 194 3.15 -3.36 -15.02
CA THR A 194 4.62 -3.27 -14.86
C THR A 194 5.00 -2.96 -13.42
N GLY A 195 6.29 -3.15 -13.06
CA GLY A 195 6.82 -2.88 -11.72
C GLY A 195 6.93 -4.11 -10.84
N ASN A 196 7.73 -3.99 -9.78
CA ASN A 196 7.90 -5.01 -8.74
C ASN A 196 7.06 -4.60 -7.52
N TRP A 197 5.79 -4.97 -7.52
CA TRP A 197 4.83 -4.62 -6.48
C TRP A 197 5.04 -5.46 -5.23
N GLN A 198 5.11 -4.78 -4.09
CA GLN A 198 5.35 -5.39 -2.79
C GLN A 198 4.07 -5.44 -1.97
N GLU A 199 4.12 -6.19 -0.86
CA GLU A 199 3.06 -6.14 0.14
C GLU A 199 2.90 -4.70 0.67
N GLY A 200 1.68 -4.22 0.68
CA GLY A 200 1.38 -2.87 1.11
C GLY A 200 1.05 -2.76 2.59
N HIS A 201 0.86 -1.53 3.05
CA HIS A 201 0.51 -1.25 4.45
C HIS A 201 -0.79 -0.43 4.57
N ARG A 202 -1.55 -0.70 5.62
CA ARG A 202 -2.76 0.07 5.95
C ARG A 202 -2.50 0.95 7.15
N PHE A 203 -2.69 2.25 7.00
CA PHE A 203 -2.69 3.24 8.08
C PHE A 203 -4.11 3.62 8.50
N SER A 204 -4.27 4.03 9.75
CA SER A 204 -5.43 4.83 10.17
C SER A 204 -5.33 6.25 9.59
N SER A 205 -6.38 7.07 9.75
CA SER A 205 -6.34 8.49 9.33
C SER A 205 -5.32 9.33 10.13
N ASN A 206 -4.89 8.84 11.29
CA ASN A 206 -3.89 9.49 12.14
C ASN A 206 -3.03 8.42 12.81
N PRO A 207 -2.07 7.80 12.08
CA PRO A 207 -1.17 6.79 12.63
C PRO A 207 -0.25 7.40 13.70
N SER A 208 0.29 6.56 14.59
CA SER A 208 1.32 6.99 15.54
C SER A 208 2.66 7.21 14.83
N ASP A 209 3.58 7.94 15.48
CA ASP A 209 4.94 8.10 14.97
C ASP A 209 5.69 6.76 14.95
N ASP A 210 5.42 5.89 15.91
CA ASP A 210 5.99 4.54 15.94
C ASP A 210 5.53 3.71 14.73
N GLU A 211 4.23 3.78 14.34
CA GLU A 211 3.70 3.06 13.19
C GLU A 211 4.35 3.53 11.86
N ILE A 212 4.55 4.84 11.70
CA ILE A 212 5.28 5.38 10.55
C ILE A 212 6.73 4.88 10.55
N THR A 213 7.41 4.95 11.70
CA THR A 213 8.80 4.53 11.85
C THR A 213 8.97 3.03 11.57
N ASP A 214 8.09 2.20 12.10
CA ASP A 214 8.12 0.75 11.89
C ASP A 214 7.92 0.40 10.43
N PHE A 215 6.97 1.07 9.75
CA PHE A 215 6.77 0.87 8.32
C PHE A 215 8.00 1.31 7.51
N VAL A 216 8.56 2.49 7.76
CA VAL A 216 9.77 2.98 7.08
C VAL A 216 10.93 1.99 7.26
N ASN A 217 11.15 1.47 8.47
CA ASN A 217 12.19 0.48 8.76
C ASN A 217 11.95 -0.86 8.04
N SER A 218 10.70 -1.21 7.74
CA SER A 218 10.36 -2.47 7.05
C SER A 218 10.63 -2.44 5.55
N ILE A 219 10.74 -1.24 4.95
CA ILE A 219 10.91 -1.03 3.51
C ILE A 219 12.29 -0.46 3.12
N SER A 220 13.18 -0.25 4.09
CA SER A 220 14.52 0.35 3.92
C SER A 220 15.60 -0.69 3.65
#